data_c600cfeab00de54a47f8fd9a93b30b60
#
_entry.id   c600cfeab00de54a47f8fd9a93b30b60
#
_cell.length_a   1.000
_cell.length_b   1.000
_cell.length_c   1.000
_cell.angle_alpha   90.00
_cell.angle_beta   90.00
_cell.angle_gamma   90.00
#
_symmetry.space_group_name_H-M   'P 1'
#
loop_
_entity.id
_entity.type
_entity.pdbx_description
1 polymer ?
#
loop_
_entity_poly.entity_id
_entity_poly.type
_entity_poly.pdbx_seq_one_letter_code
_entity_poly.pdbx_strand_id
1 'polypeptide(L)'
;GVAGKGLALNVTNNEQIAEVMKNITESYGAVDILINNAGITRDNLLMRMKEDEWDDIMNTNLASVYKMSKAVLRGMMKKRAGRIISIASVVGAMGNAGQTNYAAAKAGIMGFTKSLAREVGARGITVNCVAPGFIKTDMTDALPEEQKEALAKQIPMGRLGSVEEIAGSVLFLASDAGAYVTAQTLHVNGGMYTV
;
A
#
# COMPACT_ATOMS: atom_id res chain seq x y z
N GLY A 1 -4.10 -25.94 0.95
CA GLY A 1 -4.64 -24.61 0.69
C GLY A 1 -4.76 -23.82 1.98
N VAL A 2 -4.81 -22.50 1.88
CA VAL A 2 -5.00 -21.59 3.01
C VAL A 2 -6.51 -21.44 3.26
N ALA A 3 -6.93 -21.45 4.52
CA ALA A 3 -8.29 -21.08 4.88
C ALA A 3 -8.45 -19.55 4.70
N GLY A 4 -9.44 -19.14 3.93
CA GLY A 4 -9.72 -17.73 3.67
C GLY A 4 -11.20 -17.40 3.85
N LYS A 5 -11.50 -16.16 4.24
CA LYS A 5 -12.86 -15.62 4.31
C LYS A 5 -12.89 -14.25 3.64
N GLY A 6 -13.81 -14.08 2.69
CA GLY A 6 -14.10 -12.79 2.08
C GLY A 6 -15.10 -11.99 2.92
N LEU A 7 -14.78 -10.70 3.13
CA LEU A 7 -15.69 -9.75 3.79
C LEU A 7 -15.76 -8.49 2.93
N ALA A 8 -16.96 -8.00 2.67
CA ALA A 8 -17.16 -6.73 1.99
C ALA A 8 -16.77 -5.57 2.93
N LEU A 9 -15.95 -4.65 2.46
CA LEU A 9 -15.48 -3.49 3.23
C LEU A 9 -15.25 -2.28 2.34
N ASN A 10 -15.92 -1.19 2.64
CA ASN A 10 -15.51 0.12 2.15
C ASN A 10 -14.53 0.73 3.16
N VAL A 11 -13.25 0.83 2.78
CA VAL A 11 -12.16 1.32 3.64
C VAL A 11 -12.26 2.81 3.99
N THR A 12 -13.19 3.55 3.37
CA THR A 12 -13.49 4.96 3.72
C THR A 12 -14.58 5.07 4.78
N ASN A 13 -15.37 4.01 5.02
CA ASN A 13 -16.49 3.99 5.95
C ASN A 13 -16.07 3.49 7.34
N ASN A 14 -16.10 4.36 8.34
CA ASN A 14 -15.66 4.05 9.70
C ASN A 14 -16.54 2.99 10.39
N GLU A 15 -17.85 2.97 10.13
CA GLU A 15 -18.78 2.01 10.73
C GLU A 15 -18.52 0.62 10.20
N GLN A 16 -18.35 0.47 8.87
CA GLN A 16 -18.00 -0.82 8.26
C GLN A 16 -16.63 -1.32 8.74
N ILE A 17 -15.64 -0.44 8.89
CA ILE A 17 -14.34 -0.81 9.46
C ILE A 17 -14.52 -1.37 10.87
N ALA A 18 -15.28 -0.69 11.72
CA ALA A 18 -15.51 -1.13 13.10
C ALA A 18 -16.24 -2.49 13.15
N GLU A 19 -17.25 -2.69 12.33
CA GLU A 19 -18.02 -3.93 12.23
C GLU A 19 -17.16 -5.10 11.75
N VAL A 20 -16.41 -4.90 10.64
CA VAL A 20 -15.53 -5.93 10.08
C VAL A 20 -14.42 -6.29 11.07
N MET A 21 -13.81 -5.31 11.73
CA MET A 21 -12.77 -5.56 12.72
C MET A 21 -13.32 -6.29 13.95
N LYS A 22 -14.54 -5.99 14.40
CA LYS A 22 -15.22 -6.74 15.45
C LYS A 22 -15.41 -8.20 15.05
N ASN A 23 -15.97 -8.45 13.86
CA ASN A 23 -16.19 -9.79 13.33
C ASN A 23 -14.88 -10.61 13.25
N ILE A 24 -13.81 -10.00 12.73
CA ILE A 24 -12.48 -10.65 12.64
C ILE A 24 -11.98 -10.98 14.06
N THR A 25 -12.04 -10.03 14.99
CA THR A 25 -11.50 -10.20 16.33
C THR A 25 -12.26 -11.26 17.14
N GLU A 26 -13.59 -11.34 17.00
CA GLU A 26 -14.41 -12.36 17.62
C GLU A 26 -14.17 -13.75 17.03
N SER A 27 -13.91 -13.85 15.73
CA SER A 27 -13.74 -15.13 15.03
C SER A 27 -12.31 -15.68 15.10
N TYR A 28 -11.30 -14.81 15.05
CA TYR A 28 -9.90 -15.19 14.83
C TYR A 28 -8.92 -14.57 15.85
N GLY A 29 -9.39 -13.67 16.72
CA GLY A 29 -8.52 -12.93 17.62
C GLY A 29 -7.89 -11.70 16.99
N ALA A 30 -6.79 -11.22 17.58
CA ALA A 30 -6.10 -10.03 17.10
C ALA A 30 -5.42 -10.28 15.74
N VAL A 31 -5.52 -9.32 14.85
CA VAL A 31 -4.84 -9.34 13.56
C VAL A 31 -3.32 -9.31 13.74
N ASP A 32 -2.61 -10.25 13.12
CA ASP A 32 -1.15 -10.34 13.14
C ASP A 32 -0.50 -9.51 12.04
N ILE A 33 -1.09 -9.51 10.85
CA ILE A 33 -0.56 -8.85 9.66
C ILE A 33 -1.68 -8.04 9.01
N LEU A 34 -1.43 -6.76 8.79
CA LEU A 34 -2.29 -5.88 8.01
C LEU A 34 -1.60 -5.49 6.71
N ILE A 35 -2.26 -5.73 5.59
CA ILE A 35 -1.80 -5.25 4.28
C ILE A 35 -2.81 -4.23 3.75
N ASN A 36 -2.40 -2.95 3.71
CA ASN A 36 -3.18 -1.87 3.13
C ASN A 36 -2.91 -1.83 1.62
N ASN A 37 -3.75 -2.51 0.84
CA ASN A 37 -3.62 -2.60 -0.61
C ASN A 37 -4.71 -1.81 -1.36
N ALA A 38 -5.84 -1.53 -0.74
CA ALA A 38 -6.94 -0.80 -1.37
C ALA A 38 -6.47 0.56 -1.90
N GLY A 39 -6.84 0.88 -3.14
CA GLY A 39 -6.47 2.14 -3.77
C GLY A 39 -7.18 2.34 -5.10
N ILE A 40 -7.30 3.59 -5.50
CA ILE A 40 -7.90 4.02 -6.76
C ILE A 40 -7.02 5.06 -7.43
N THR A 41 -7.29 5.37 -8.69
CA THR A 41 -6.73 6.50 -9.43
C THR A 41 -7.83 7.44 -9.89
N ARG A 42 -7.53 8.74 -9.95
CA ARG A 42 -8.36 9.82 -10.53
C ARG A 42 -7.40 10.80 -11.19
N ASP A 43 -6.89 10.38 -12.34
CA ASP A 43 -5.81 11.09 -13.03
C ASP A 43 -6.39 12.30 -13.79
N ASN A 44 -5.85 13.48 -13.49
CA ASN A 44 -6.18 14.72 -14.17
C ASN A 44 -5.06 15.74 -13.98
N LEU A 45 -4.88 16.64 -14.95
CA LEU A 45 -3.98 17.79 -14.76
C LEU A 45 -4.51 18.69 -13.64
N LEU A 46 -3.62 19.20 -12.80
CA LEU A 46 -4.00 19.99 -11.61
C LEU A 46 -4.97 21.14 -11.94
N MET A 47 -4.77 21.83 -13.05
CA MET A 47 -5.67 22.90 -13.50
C MET A 47 -7.11 22.46 -13.83
N ARG A 48 -7.32 21.17 -14.05
CA ARG A 48 -8.63 20.58 -14.40
C ARG A 48 -9.14 19.64 -13.34
N MET A 49 -8.30 19.31 -12.34
CA MET A 49 -8.63 18.39 -11.26
C MET A 49 -9.75 18.98 -10.42
N LYS A 50 -10.80 18.18 -10.21
CA LYS A 50 -11.93 18.56 -9.38
C LYS A 50 -11.64 18.21 -7.92
N GLU A 51 -12.32 18.89 -6.99
CA GLU A 51 -12.17 18.64 -5.55
C GLU A 51 -12.56 17.20 -5.18
N ASP A 52 -13.60 16.65 -5.80
CA ASP A 52 -14.02 15.27 -5.57
C ASP A 52 -12.97 14.25 -6.06
N GLU A 53 -12.27 14.52 -7.17
CA GLU A 53 -11.16 13.68 -7.63
C GLU A 53 -9.97 13.68 -6.65
N TRP A 54 -9.70 14.82 -6.03
CA TRP A 54 -8.71 14.96 -4.98
C TRP A 54 -9.13 14.22 -3.71
N ASP A 55 -10.34 14.49 -3.23
CA ASP A 55 -10.86 13.93 -1.98
C ASP A 55 -11.05 12.42 -2.04
N ASP A 56 -11.50 11.87 -3.17
CA ASP A 56 -11.60 10.43 -3.40
C ASP A 56 -10.24 9.74 -3.18
N ILE A 57 -9.18 10.31 -3.76
CA ILE A 57 -7.82 9.78 -3.65
C ILE A 57 -7.30 9.91 -2.21
N MET A 58 -7.44 11.08 -1.59
CA MET A 58 -6.95 11.28 -0.23
C MET A 58 -7.68 10.38 0.77
N ASN A 59 -8.99 10.23 0.63
CA ASN A 59 -9.80 9.39 1.51
C ASN A 59 -9.51 7.90 1.29
N THR A 60 -9.45 7.45 0.04
CA THR A 60 -9.29 6.02 -0.26
C THR A 60 -7.84 5.56 -0.13
N ASN A 61 -6.87 6.33 -0.64
CA ASN A 61 -5.49 5.86 -0.70
C ASN A 61 -4.67 6.20 0.56
N LEU A 62 -5.00 7.29 1.29
CA LEU A 62 -4.22 7.71 2.45
C LEU A 62 -5.00 7.59 3.77
N ALA A 63 -6.18 8.19 3.87
CA ALA A 63 -6.94 8.17 5.12
C ALA A 63 -7.36 6.74 5.51
N SER A 64 -7.61 5.86 4.54
CA SER A 64 -7.89 4.43 4.79
C SER A 64 -6.72 3.72 5.48
N VAL A 65 -5.47 4.01 5.07
CA VAL A 65 -4.26 3.44 5.69
C VAL A 65 -4.19 3.81 7.17
N TYR A 66 -4.46 5.07 7.51
CA TYR A 66 -4.55 5.51 8.90
C TYR A 66 -5.67 4.77 9.65
N LYS A 67 -6.88 4.71 9.08
CA LYS A 67 -8.05 4.09 9.72
C LYS A 67 -7.84 2.60 10.01
N MET A 68 -7.38 1.86 9.00
CA MET A 68 -7.13 0.42 9.12
C MET A 68 -5.97 0.13 10.07
N SER A 69 -4.86 0.87 9.99
CA SER A 69 -3.74 0.72 10.92
C SER A 69 -4.17 0.98 12.36
N LYS A 70 -4.92 2.06 12.62
CA LYS A 70 -5.47 2.37 13.96
C LYS A 70 -6.39 1.27 14.48
N ALA A 71 -7.19 0.66 13.62
CA ALA A 71 -8.14 -0.39 14.00
C ALA A 71 -7.46 -1.68 14.50
N VAL A 72 -6.30 -2.05 13.93
CA VAL A 72 -5.55 -3.25 14.35
C VAL A 72 -4.56 -3.00 15.48
N LEU A 73 -4.15 -1.74 15.67
CA LEU A 73 -2.99 -1.38 16.49
C LEU A 73 -3.12 -1.81 17.95
N ARG A 74 -4.31 -1.63 18.57
CA ARG A 74 -4.54 -2.00 19.96
C ARG A 74 -4.29 -3.49 20.23
N GLY A 75 -4.75 -4.35 19.31
CA GLY A 75 -4.54 -5.80 19.38
C GLY A 75 -3.08 -6.17 19.26
N MET A 76 -2.38 -5.62 18.24
CA MET A 76 -0.96 -5.84 18.03
C MET A 76 -0.11 -5.35 19.21
N MET A 77 -0.40 -4.18 19.77
CA MET A 77 0.31 -3.65 20.96
C MET A 77 0.13 -4.52 22.19
N LYS A 78 -1.08 -5.06 22.45
CA LYS A 78 -1.34 -5.99 23.54
C LYS A 78 -0.58 -7.30 23.36
N LYS A 79 -0.51 -7.80 22.14
CA LYS A 79 0.19 -9.03 21.77
C LYS A 79 1.72 -8.84 21.71
N ARG A 80 2.20 -7.59 21.61
CA ARG A 80 3.60 -7.19 21.38
C ARG A 80 4.19 -7.83 20.12
N ALA A 81 3.38 -7.98 19.11
CA ALA A 81 3.76 -8.51 17.80
C ALA A 81 2.80 -7.99 16.72
N GLY A 82 3.29 -7.68 15.56
CA GLY A 82 2.46 -7.28 14.42
C GLY A 82 3.29 -6.86 13.21
N ARG A 83 2.65 -6.87 12.05
CA ARG A 83 3.20 -6.40 10.78
C ARG A 83 2.18 -5.50 10.09
N ILE A 84 2.56 -4.28 9.76
CA ILE A 84 1.73 -3.36 8.95
C ILE A 84 2.50 -3.07 7.69
N ILE A 85 1.92 -3.40 6.54
CA ILE A 85 2.53 -3.24 5.23
C ILE A 85 1.55 -2.47 4.34
N SER A 86 1.98 -1.35 3.79
CA SER A 86 1.14 -0.53 2.92
C SER A 86 1.68 -0.50 1.49
N ILE A 87 0.80 -0.60 0.51
CA ILE A 87 1.20 -0.50 -0.91
C ILE A 87 1.22 0.97 -1.33
N ALA A 88 2.44 1.50 -1.41
CA ALA A 88 2.72 2.83 -1.93
C ALA A 88 2.77 2.82 -3.47
N SER A 89 3.68 3.57 -4.07
CA SER A 89 3.96 3.56 -5.52
C SER A 89 5.27 4.29 -5.77
N VAL A 90 5.97 3.94 -6.85
CA VAL A 90 7.08 4.71 -7.38
C VAL A 90 6.68 6.17 -7.66
N VAL A 91 5.42 6.39 -8.06
CA VAL A 91 4.86 7.74 -8.30
C VAL A 91 4.87 8.61 -7.04
N GLY A 92 4.72 8.01 -5.86
CA GLY A 92 4.86 8.74 -4.60
C GLY A 92 6.27 9.26 -4.31
N ALA A 93 7.30 8.66 -4.93
CA ALA A 93 8.68 9.09 -4.81
C ALA A 93 9.12 10.01 -5.94
N MET A 94 8.74 9.67 -7.20
CA MET A 94 9.18 10.40 -8.40
C MET A 94 8.23 11.53 -8.82
N GLY A 95 6.93 11.41 -8.49
CA GLY A 95 5.88 12.18 -9.14
C GLY A 95 5.52 11.62 -10.51
N ASN A 96 4.37 12.04 -11.02
CA ASN A 96 3.96 11.81 -12.41
C ASN A 96 2.97 12.90 -12.83
N ALA A 97 3.09 13.41 -14.05
CA ALA A 97 2.18 14.42 -14.59
C ALA A 97 0.74 13.87 -14.61
N GLY A 98 -0.23 14.68 -14.19
CA GLY A 98 -1.63 14.27 -14.09
C GLY A 98 -2.00 13.45 -12.84
N GLN A 99 -1.05 13.20 -11.93
CA GLN A 99 -1.25 12.39 -10.73
C GLN A 99 -0.85 13.12 -9.44
N THR A 100 -1.05 14.42 -9.35
CA THR A 100 -0.67 15.21 -8.16
C THR A 100 -1.36 14.72 -6.89
N ASN A 101 -2.65 14.38 -6.96
CA ASN A 101 -3.43 13.77 -5.87
C ASN A 101 -2.88 12.38 -5.48
N TYR A 102 -2.68 11.51 -6.45
CA TYR A 102 -2.17 10.16 -6.24
C TYR A 102 -0.74 10.17 -5.69
N ALA A 103 0.15 10.99 -6.26
CA ALA A 103 1.51 11.17 -5.78
C ALA A 103 1.53 11.67 -4.32
N ALA A 104 0.72 12.67 -3.99
CA ALA A 104 0.59 13.19 -2.63
C ALA A 104 0.14 12.11 -1.64
N ALA A 105 -0.89 11.33 -1.98
CA ALA A 105 -1.38 10.25 -1.14
C ALA A 105 -0.32 9.15 -0.94
N LYS A 106 0.35 8.71 -2.01
CA LYS A 106 1.37 7.65 -1.95
C LYS A 106 2.65 8.10 -1.25
N ALA A 107 3.06 9.36 -1.39
CA ALA A 107 4.12 9.97 -0.58
C ALA A 107 3.72 10.08 0.90
N GLY A 108 2.47 10.44 1.17
CA GLY A 108 1.90 10.48 2.52
C GLY A 108 1.97 9.14 3.24
N ILE A 109 1.74 8.02 2.54
CA ILE A 109 1.91 6.66 3.09
C ILE A 109 3.36 6.43 3.56
N MET A 110 4.35 6.87 2.78
CA MET A 110 5.77 6.70 3.15
C MET A 110 6.12 7.50 4.41
N GLY A 111 5.61 8.74 4.54
CA GLY A 111 5.75 9.56 5.75
C GLY A 111 5.05 8.96 6.96
N PHE A 112 3.79 8.52 6.80
CA PHE A 112 3.01 7.83 7.82
C PHE A 112 3.73 6.58 8.32
N THR A 113 4.25 5.75 7.42
CA THR A 113 5.02 4.53 7.73
C THR A 113 6.20 4.81 8.65
N LYS A 114 7.00 5.82 8.33
CA LYS A 114 8.17 6.21 9.13
C LYS A 114 7.79 6.66 10.54
N SER A 115 6.74 7.45 10.68
CA SER A 115 6.28 7.95 11.98
C SER A 115 5.70 6.83 12.83
N LEU A 116 4.77 6.05 12.28
CA LEU A 116 4.14 4.95 13.03
C LEU A 116 5.16 3.89 13.46
N ALA A 117 6.14 3.56 12.61
CA ALA A 117 7.20 2.62 12.97
C ALA A 117 7.98 3.06 14.23
N ARG A 118 8.23 4.36 14.39
CA ARG A 118 8.90 4.91 15.57
C ARG A 118 8.03 4.83 16.83
N GLU A 119 6.72 4.96 16.69
CA GLU A 119 5.77 4.89 17.81
C GLU A 119 5.65 3.45 18.36
N VAL A 120 5.68 2.44 17.47
CA VAL A 120 5.30 1.08 17.83
C VAL A 120 6.43 0.06 17.82
N GLY A 121 7.62 0.44 17.36
CA GLY A 121 8.78 -0.48 17.24
C GLY A 121 9.15 -1.14 18.55
N ALA A 122 9.12 -0.42 19.68
CA ALA A 122 9.37 -0.97 21.02
C ALA A 122 8.32 -2.00 21.47
N ARG A 123 7.24 -2.15 20.72
CA ARG A 123 6.18 -3.14 20.93
C ARG A 123 6.30 -4.36 20.01
N GLY A 124 7.42 -4.55 19.32
CA GLY A 124 7.63 -5.67 18.41
C GLY A 124 6.76 -5.59 17.12
N ILE A 125 6.30 -4.40 16.77
CA ILE A 125 5.49 -4.17 15.57
C ILE A 125 6.36 -3.51 14.51
N THR A 126 6.43 -4.08 13.31
CA THR A 126 7.08 -3.45 12.16
C THR A 126 6.06 -2.75 11.27
N VAL A 127 6.43 -1.61 10.72
CA VAL A 127 5.60 -0.83 9.79
C VAL A 127 6.44 -0.47 8.59
N ASN A 128 6.05 -0.96 7.42
CA ASN A 128 6.76 -0.76 6.17
C ASN A 128 5.81 -0.44 5.03
N CYS A 129 6.35 0.02 3.92
CA CYS A 129 5.61 0.07 2.68
C CYS A 129 6.41 -0.55 1.52
N VAL A 130 5.69 -1.05 0.53
CA VAL A 130 6.21 -1.49 -0.75
C VAL A 130 5.81 -0.44 -1.78
N ALA A 131 6.75 0.00 -2.60
CA ALA A 131 6.54 0.97 -3.67
C ALA A 131 6.78 0.29 -5.03
N PRO A 132 5.72 -0.29 -5.65
CA PRO A 132 5.81 -0.87 -6.98
C PRO A 132 6.14 0.18 -8.03
N GLY A 133 6.88 -0.24 -9.08
CA GLY A 133 6.95 0.45 -10.35
C GLY A 133 5.76 0.12 -11.25
N PHE A 134 5.99 0.01 -12.55
CA PHE A 134 4.99 -0.46 -13.50
C PHE A 134 4.89 -1.99 -13.44
N ILE A 135 3.70 -2.47 -13.09
CA ILE A 135 3.40 -3.89 -12.87
C ILE A 135 2.39 -4.35 -13.91
N LYS A 136 2.62 -5.55 -14.45
CA LYS A 136 1.69 -6.20 -15.37
C LYS A 136 0.40 -6.56 -14.61
N THR A 137 -0.71 -5.95 -15.03
CA THR A 137 -2.06 -6.14 -14.48
C THR A 137 -3.07 -6.05 -15.64
N ASP A 138 -4.31 -6.41 -15.40
CA ASP A 138 -5.38 -6.28 -16.40
C ASP A 138 -5.43 -4.87 -17.03
N MET A 139 -5.13 -3.83 -16.25
CA MET A 139 -5.08 -2.45 -16.75
C MET A 139 -3.92 -2.21 -17.72
N THR A 140 -2.73 -2.76 -17.43
CA THR A 140 -1.57 -2.61 -18.32
C THR A 140 -1.66 -3.56 -19.52
N ASP A 141 -2.29 -4.72 -19.35
CA ASP A 141 -2.51 -5.67 -20.44
C ASP A 141 -3.46 -5.12 -21.52
N ALA A 142 -4.36 -4.23 -21.13
CA ALA A 142 -5.26 -3.53 -22.06
C ALA A 142 -4.58 -2.41 -22.87
N LEU A 143 -3.34 -2.03 -22.54
CA LEU A 143 -2.61 -1.00 -23.28
C LEU A 143 -2.11 -1.54 -24.65
N PRO A 144 -2.05 -0.67 -25.70
CA PRO A 144 -1.39 -1.00 -26.96
C PRO A 144 0.08 -1.40 -26.74
N GLU A 145 0.60 -2.33 -27.56
CA GLU A 145 1.99 -2.81 -27.45
C GLU A 145 3.02 -1.68 -27.50
N GLU A 146 2.81 -0.69 -28.36
CA GLU A 146 3.70 0.49 -28.45
C GLU A 146 3.82 1.24 -27.11
N GLN A 147 2.70 1.35 -26.35
CA GLN A 147 2.71 1.98 -25.05
C GLN A 147 3.41 1.09 -23.99
N LYS A 148 3.21 -0.23 -24.06
CA LYS A 148 3.92 -1.18 -23.18
C LYS A 148 5.42 -1.13 -23.41
N GLU A 149 5.86 -1.09 -24.67
CA GLU A 149 7.26 -0.93 -25.02
C GLU A 149 7.84 0.41 -24.56
N ALA A 150 7.08 1.50 -24.69
CA ALA A 150 7.48 2.82 -24.22
C ALA A 150 7.67 2.84 -22.69
N LEU A 151 6.78 2.17 -21.94
CA LEU A 151 6.91 2.00 -20.49
C LEU A 151 8.13 1.13 -20.13
N ALA A 152 8.32 0.00 -20.82
CA ALA A 152 9.44 -0.89 -20.58
C ALA A 152 10.81 -0.21 -20.81
N LYS A 153 10.90 0.69 -21.81
CA LYS A 153 12.12 1.48 -22.07
C LYS A 153 12.51 2.43 -20.94
N GLN A 154 11.57 2.80 -20.07
CA GLN A 154 11.84 3.63 -18.90
C GLN A 154 12.36 2.84 -17.69
N ILE A 155 12.31 1.50 -17.77
CA ILE A 155 12.69 0.61 -16.70
C ILE A 155 14.07 0.00 -17.03
N PRO A 156 15.10 0.17 -16.20
CA PRO A 156 16.43 -0.41 -16.46
C PRO A 156 16.42 -1.93 -16.69
N MET A 157 15.53 -2.68 -16.03
CA MET A 157 15.36 -4.13 -16.30
C MET A 157 14.64 -4.44 -17.61
N GLY A 158 14.19 -3.43 -18.38
CA GLY A 158 13.61 -3.57 -19.72
C GLY A 158 12.25 -4.25 -19.78
N ARG A 159 11.57 -4.42 -18.65
CA ARG A 159 10.26 -5.07 -18.56
C ARG A 159 9.42 -4.51 -17.42
N LEU A 160 8.12 -4.69 -17.50
CA LEU A 160 7.22 -4.50 -16.36
C LEU A 160 7.47 -5.60 -15.31
N GLY A 161 7.26 -5.27 -14.05
CA GLY A 161 7.24 -6.26 -12.97
C GLY A 161 5.97 -7.12 -13.01
N SER A 162 5.96 -8.23 -12.27
CA SER A 162 4.77 -9.06 -12.09
C SER A 162 4.12 -8.85 -10.72
N VAL A 163 2.87 -9.26 -10.58
CA VAL A 163 2.16 -9.20 -9.30
C VAL A 163 2.80 -10.13 -8.26
N GLU A 164 3.40 -11.24 -8.71
CA GLU A 164 4.12 -12.20 -7.84
C GLU A 164 5.39 -11.58 -7.26
N GLU A 165 6.09 -10.73 -8.01
CA GLU A 165 7.29 -10.02 -7.53
C GLU A 165 6.93 -9.04 -6.41
N ILE A 166 5.77 -8.38 -6.53
CA ILE A 166 5.25 -7.53 -5.45
C ILE A 166 4.80 -8.38 -4.26
N ALA A 167 4.04 -9.45 -4.50
CA ALA A 167 3.59 -10.35 -3.44
C ALA A 167 4.76 -10.99 -2.68
N GLY A 168 5.83 -11.39 -3.37
CA GLY A 168 7.05 -11.89 -2.75
C GLY A 168 7.72 -10.86 -1.82
N SER A 169 7.72 -9.60 -2.22
CA SER A 169 8.25 -8.50 -1.40
C SER A 169 7.40 -8.25 -0.15
N VAL A 170 6.07 -8.32 -0.29
CA VAL A 170 5.14 -8.24 0.84
C VAL A 170 5.33 -9.43 1.78
N LEU A 171 5.47 -10.64 1.23
CA LEU A 171 5.70 -11.85 2.01
C LEU A 171 7.00 -11.77 2.82
N PHE A 172 8.08 -11.26 2.23
CA PHE A 172 9.33 -11.01 2.95
C PHE A 172 9.11 -10.13 4.18
N LEU A 173 8.46 -8.97 4.02
CA LEU A 173 8.19 -8.04 5.11
C LEU A 173 7.22 -8.60 6.16
N ALA A 174 6.32 -9.50 5.77
CA ALA A 174 5.35 -10.15 6.65
C ALA A 174 5.95 -11.31 7.44
N SER A 175 7.02 -11.92 6.96
CA SER A 175 7.68 -13.09 7.55
C SER A 175 8.71 -12.73 8.62
N ASP A 176 9.28 -13.76 9.26
CA ASP A 176 10.37 -13.60 10.23
C ASP A 176 11.65 -13.06 9.58
N ALA A 177 11.86 -13.27 8.28
CA ALA A 177 12.97 -12.69 7.56
C ALA A 177 12.95 -11.15 7.55
N GLY A 178 11.75 -10.54 7.63
CA GLY A 178 11.53 -9.11 7.75
C GLY A 178 11.47 -8.57 9.19
N ALA A 179 11.70 -9.41 10.21
CA ALA A 179 11.46 -9.03 11.61
C ALA A 179 12.25 -7.82 12.11
N TYR A 180 13.41 -7.53 11.51
CA TYR A 180 14.25 -6.37 11.86
C TYR A 180 14.15 -5.23 10.83
N VAL A 181 13.21 -5.33 9.88
CA VAL A 181 12.95 -4.31 8.85
C VAL A 181 11.75 -3.49 9.29
N THR A 182 11.93 -2.21 9.57
CA THR A 182 10.84 -1.28 9.91
C THR A 182 11.14 0.14 9.42
N ALA A 183 10.12 0.96 9.24
CA ALA A 183 10.20 2.32 8.70
C ALA A 183 10.72 2.41 7.25
N GLN A 184 10.75 1.29 6.52
CA GLN A 184 11.31 1.24 5.17
C GLN A 184 10.23 1.38 4.10
N THR A 185 10.66 1.98 2.98
CA THR A 185 9.98 1.88 1.70
C THR A 185 10.79 0.94 0.82
N LEU A 186 10.27 -0.26 0.58
CA LEU A 186 10.89 -1.22 -0.33
C LEU A 186 10.47 -0.89 -1.76
N HIS A 187 11.40 -0.33 -2.54
CA HIS A 187 11.17 0.00 -3.93
C HIS A 187 11.32 -1.24 -4.80
N VAL A 188 10.23 -1.66 -5.48
CA VAL A 188 10.17 -2.84 -6.35
C VAL A 188 9.75 -2.38 -7.74
N ASN A 189 10.70 -1.85 -8.51
CA ASN A 189 10.41 -1.06 -9.71
C ASN A 189 11.37 -1.31 -10.88
N GLY A 190 12.20 -2.38 -10.82
CA GLY A 190 13.13 -2.72 -11.89
C GLY A 190 14.24 -1.68 -12.12
N GLY A 191 14.53 -0.83 -11.13
CA GLY A 191 15.53 0.23 -11.21
C GLY A 191 14.99 1.56 -11.73
N MET A 192 13.70 1.69 -11.96
CA MET A 192 13.06 2.91 -12.47
C MET A 192 13.27 4.12 -11.54
N TYR A 193 13.33 3.88 -10.23
CA TYR A 193 13.67 4.85 -9.21
C TYR A 193 14.76 4.31 -8.30
N THR A 194 15.79 5.11 -8.07
CA THR A 194 16.92 4.83 -7.17
C THR A 194 16.94 5.87 -6.04
N VAL A 195 17.20 5.46 -4.83
CA VAL A 195 17.38 6.30 -3.63
C VAL A 195 18.84 6.48 -3.33
#